data_c035a372750c4cd9ee58aba3a6619a9f
#
_entry.id   c035a372750c4cd9ee58aba3a6619a9f
#
_cell.length_a   1.000
_cell.length_b   1.000
_cell.length_c   1.000
_cell.angle_alpha   90.00
_cell.angle_beta   90.00
_cell.angle_gamma   90.00
#
_symmetry.space_group_name_H-M   'P 1'
#
loop_
_entity.id
_entity.type
_entity.pdbx_description
1 polymer ?
#
loop_
_entity_poly.entity_id
_entity_poly.type
_entity_poly.pdbx_seq_one_letter_code
_entity_poly.pdbx_strand_id
1 'polypeptide(L)'
;VDGYALIYRAFFAMIARPLTTRRGENTSAAWGVTNFLFRLFDQHRPEYLGWVHDVGESFRHQTYADYKATRQKLAEEQQQDFERSVERIGQILEAFRIPVLGVEGYEADDVIGTLAPQAARRGLQAVIVSGDKDFYQLIGPGIALLNPGRGGPAAVDEHWVDASNARERLGVPPERV
;
A
#
# COMPACT_ATOMS: atom_id res chain seq x y z
N VAL A 1 -3.85 -4.78 -1.91
CA VAL A 1 -2.70 -4.08 -1.29
C VAL A 1 -2.51 -2.75 -1.99
N ASP A 2 -2.41 -1.68 -1.21
CA ASP A 2 -1.98 -0.36 -1.66
C ASP A 2 -0.48 -0.40 -1.93
N GLY A 3 -0.12 -0.47 -3.21
CA GLY A 3 1.22 -0.79 -3.65
C GLY A 3 2.24 0.29 -3.34
N TYR A 4 1.99 1.51 -3.79
CA TYR A 4 2.94 2.60 -3.56
C TYR A 4 3.09 2.95 -2.09
N ALA A 5 2.01 2.96 -1.30
CA ALA A 5 2.10 3.20 0.13
C ALA A 5 3.02 2.19 0.83
N LEU A 6 2.95 0.91 0.43
CA LEU A 6 3.81 -0.14 0.98
C LEU A 6 5.27 -0.01 0.49
N ILE A 7 5.48 0.31 -0.80
CA ILE A 7 6.82 0.53 -1.36
C ILE A 7 7.50 1.72 -0.69
N TYR A 8 6.83 2.86 -0.60
CA TYR A 8 7.36 4.05 0.09
C TYR A 8 7.72 3.72 1.53
N ARG A 9 6.83 3.06 2.25
CA ARG A 9 7.09 2.65 3.63
C ARG A 9 8.36 1.79 3.74
N ALA A 10 8.52 0.79 2.87
CA ALA A 10 9.67 -0.11 2.87
C ALA A 10 10.96 0.64 2.50
N PHE A 11 10.90 1.54 1.53
CA PHE A 11 12.02 2.36 1.08
C PHE A 11 12.51 3.29 2.19
N PHE A 12 11.61 4.06 2.79
CA PHE A 12 11.96 5.02 3.83
C PHE A 12 12.34 4.37 5.17
N ALA A 13 11.90 3.15 5.45
CA ALA A 13 12.28 2.45 6.67
C ALA A 13 13.80 2.24 6.79
N MET A 14 14.51 2.17 5.68
CA MET A 14 15.96 1.93 5.63
C MET A 14 16.73 3.02 4.88
N ILE A 15 16.14 4.20 4.70
CA ILE A 15 16.74 5.28 3.88
C ILE A 15 18.10 5.75 4.44
N ALA A 16 18.26 5.77 5.77
CA ALA A 16 19.51 6.20 6.41
C ALA A 16 20.62 5.14 6.33
N ARG A 17 20.26 3.86 6.14
CA ARG A 17 21.18 2.74 6.06
C ARG A 17 20.63 1.67 5.12
N PRO A 18 20.70 1.90 3.80
CA PRO A 18 20.08 1.02 2.83
C PRO A 18 20.80 -0.33 2.75
N LEU A 19 20.02 -1.36 2.44
CA LEU A 19 20.55 -2.65 2.03
C LEU A 19 20.99 -2.55 0.58
N THR A 20 22.25 -2.87 0.30
CA THR A 20 22.79 -2.82 -1.06
C THR A 20 23.40 -4.13 -1.49
N THR A 21 23.29 -4.44 -2.77
CA THR A 21 24.04 -5.54 -3.37
C THR A 21 25.54 -5.20 -3.45
N ARG A 22 26.37 -6.19 -3.76
CA ARG A 22 27.81 -5.96 -4.04
C ARG A 22 28.05 -4.99 -5.21
N ARG A 23 27.05 -4.76 -6.06
CA ARG A 23 27.11 -3.84 -7.21
C ARG A 23 26.56 -2.45 -6.88
N GLY A 24 26.18 -2.18 -5.62
CA GLY A 24 25.66 -0.91 -5.15
C GLY A 24 24.16 -0.71 -5.37
N GLU A 25 23.42 -1.69 -5.91
CA GLU A 25 21.97 -1.57 -6.08
C GLU A 25 21.26 -1.57 -4.73
N ASN A 26 20.40 -0.58 -4.48
CA ASN A 26 19.57 -0.49 -3.28
C ASN A 26 18.43 -1.52 -3.36
N THR A 27 18.41 -2.45 -2.43
CA THR A 27 17.40 -3.54 -2.35
C THR A 27 16.47 -3.42 -1.15
N SER A 28 16.54 -2.33 -0.40
CA SER A 28 15.79 -2.14 0.85
C SER A 28 14.29 -2.31 0.69
N ALA A 29 13.70 -1.64 -0.31
CA ALA A 29 12.27 -1.73 -0.56
C ALA A 29 11.86 -3.13 -1.04
N ALA A 30 12.62 -3.73 -1.96
CA ALA A 30 12.35 -5.08 -2.44
C ALA A 30 12.40 -6.12 -1.30
N TRP A 31 13.40 -6.00 -0.43
CA TRP A 31 13.50 -6.84 0.76
C TRP A 31 12.32 -6.63 1.72
N GLY A 32 11.95 -5.38 1.98
CA GLY A 32 10.84 -5.03 2.87
C GLY A 32 9.50 -5.54 2.36
N VAL A 33 9.21 -5.34 1.07
CA VAL A 33 7.98 -5.84 0.42
C VAL A 33 7.94 -7.36 0.39
N THR A 34 9.05 -8.03 0.06
CA THR A 34 9.11 -9.50 0.03
C THR A 34 8.82 -10.09 1.42
N ASN A 35 9.44 -9.54 2.46
CA ASN A 35 9.19 -10.01 3.82
C ASN A 35 7.75 -9.73 4.27
N PHE A 36 7.17 -8.61 3.85
CA PHE A 36 5.77 -8.34 4.09
C PHE A 36 4.86 -9.38 3.41
N LEU A 37 5.10 -9.70 2.14
CA LEU A 37 4.34 -10.71 1.41
C LEU A 37 4.43 -12.09 2.09
N PHE A 38 5.61 -12.51 2.53
CA PHE A 38 5.75 -13.77 3.25
C PHE A 38 4.92 -13.79 4.55
N ARG A 39 4.96 -12.72 5.34
CA ARG A 39 4.14 -12.62 6.55
C ARG A 39 2.64 -12.62 6.21
N LEU A 40 2.24 -11.88 5.18
CA LEU A 40 0.86 -11.83 4.73
C LEU A 40 0.32 -13.21 4.37
N PHE A 41 1.11 -13.99 3.61
CA PHE A 41 0.74 -15.36 3.24
C PHE A 41 0.72 -16.31 4.43
N ASP A 42 1.68 -16.20 5.35
CA ASP A 42 1.78 -17.09 6.51
C ASP A 42 0.66 -16.83 7.53
N GLN A 43 0.40 -15.56 7.83
CA GLN A 43 -0.52 -15.17 8.91
C GLN A 43 -1.98 -15.06 8.44
N HIS A 44 -2.21 -14.53 7.23
CA HIS A 44 -3.57 -14.22 6.76
C HIS A 44 -4.08 -15.18 5.68
N ARG A 45 -3.20 -15.89 4.99
CA ARG A 45 -3.53 -16.91 3.96
C ARG A 45 -4.61 -16.46 2.98
N PRO A 46 -4.45 -15.32 2.30
CA PRO A 46 -5.47 -14.82 1.40
C PRO A 46 -5.69 -15.79 0.24
N GLU A 47 -6.95 -16.06 -0.12
CA GLU A 47 -7.28 -16.84 -1.33
C GLU A 47 -7.03 -16.04 -2.60
N TYR A 48 -7.23 -14.73 -2.53
CA TYR A 48 -7.01 -13.79 -3.62
C TYR A 48 -6.17 -12.63 -3.13
N LEU A 49 -5.21 -12.20 -3.92
CA LEU A 49 -4.36 -11.04 -3.63
C LEU A 49 -4.25 -10.17 -4.87
N GLY A 50 -4.54 -8.89 -4.75
CA GLY A 50 -4.31 -7.88 -5.77
C GLY A 50 -3.38 -6.78 -5.25
N TRP A 51 -2.46 -6.36 -6.08
CA TRP A 51 -1.56 -5.25 -5.84
C TRP A 51 -1.99 -4.07 -6.67
N VAL A 52 -2.30 -2.93 -6.04
CA VAL A 52 -2.87 -1.77 -6.73
C VAL A 52 -1.84 -0.66 -6.81
N HIS A 53 -1.66 -0.12 -8.01
CA HIS A 53 -0.77 1.02 -8.28
C HIS A 53 -1.54 2.20 -8.88
N ASP A 54 -1.03 3.41 -8.67
CA ASP A 54 -1.40 4.56 -9.48
C ASP A 54 -0.87 4.37 -10.91
N VAL A 55 -1.67 4.72 -11.91
CA VAL A 55 -1.29 4.66 -13.32
C VAL A 55 -1.44 6.04 -13.95
N GLY A 56 -0.30 6.63 -14.29
CA GLY A 56 -0.29 7.97 -14.90
C GLY A 56 -0.74 9.08 -13.94
N GLU A 57 -1.14 10.20 -14.50
CA GLU A 57 -1.69 11.33 -13.75
C GLU A 57 -3.18 11.11 -13.49
N SER A 58 -3.61 11.33 -12.24
CA SER A 58 -5.03 11.23 -11.91
C SER A 58 -5.82 12.43 -12.47
N PHE A 59 -7.10 12.21 -12.73
CA PHE A 59 -8.01 13.29 -13.16
C PHE A 59 -8.01 14.49 -12.20
N ARG A 60 -7.59 14.30 -10.94
CA ARG A 60 -7.47 15.36 -9.94
C ARG A 60 -6.43 16.41 -10.34
N HIS A 61 -5.33 16.00 -10.98
CA HIS A 61 -4.32 16.95 -11.50
C HIS A 61 -4.88 17.79 -12.65
N GLN A 62 -5.75 17.21 -13.47
CA GLN A 62 -6.41 17.95 -14.56
C GLN A 62 -7.44 18.96 -14.02
N THR A 63 -8.10 18.62 -12.90
CA THR A 63 -9.13 19.45 -12.28
C THR A 63 -8.53 20.53 -11.38
N TYR A 64 -7.41 20.23 -10.72
CA TYR A 64 -6.73 21.13 -9.79
C TYR A 64 -5.21 20.99 -9.93
N ALA A 65 -4.59 21.98 -10.58
CA ALA A 65 -3.16 21.95 -10.92
C ALA A 65 -2.21 21.83 -9.71
N ASP A 66 -2.62 22.36 -8.55
CA ASP A 66 -1.83 22.30 -7.31
C ASP A 66 -2.08 21.01 -6.50
N TYR A 67 -2.81 20.05 -7.05
CA TYR A 67 -3.06 18.79 -6.36
C TYR A 67 -1.75 18.07 -6.05
N LYS A 68 -1.53 17.82 -4.76
CA LYS A 68 -0.28 17.19 -4.26
C LYS A 68 1.03 17.93 -4.60
N ALA A 69 0.98 19.20 -5.05
CA ALA A 69 2.15 20.00 -5.43
C ALA A 69 3.13 20.22 -4.26
N THR A 70 2.64 20.18 -3.02
CA THR A 70 3.46 20.35 -1.80
C THR A 70 4.18 19.07 -1.35
N ARG A 71 3.97 17.94 -2.03
CA ARG A 71 4.70 16.70 -1.69
C ARG A 71 6.19 16.89 -1.94
N GLN A 72 7.00 16.60 -0.92
CA GLN A 72 8.46 16.66 -1.05
C GLN A 72 8.90 15.68 -2.14
N LYS A 73 9.64 16.19 -3.12
CA LYS A 73 10.30 15.35 -4.12
C LYS A 73 11.53 14.70 -3.49
N LEU A 74 11.77 13.45 -3.84
CA LEU A 74 13.02 12.77 -3.51
C LEU A 74 14.19 13.49 -4.19
N ALA A 75 15.37 13.45 -3.57
CA ALA A 75 16.60 13.83 -4.25
C ALA A 75 16.78 12.92 -5.48
N GLU A 76 17.46 13.40 -6.51
CA GLU A 76 17.57 12.71 -7.80
C GLU A 76 18.09 11.27 -7.66
N GLU A 77 19.12 11.06 -6.84
CA GLU A 77 19.66 9.71 -6.58
C GLU A 77 18.66 8.81 -5.88
N GLN A 78 17.92 9.33 -4.90
CA GLN A 78 16.88 8.59 -4.21
C GLN A 78 15.69 8.28 -5.12
N GLN A 79 15.37 9.17 -6.05
CA GLN A 79 14.33 8.95 -7.04
C GLN A 79 14.69 7.79 -7.97
N GLN A 80 15.92 7.75 -8.46
CA GLN A 80 16.41 6.64 -9.29
C GLN A 80 16.41 5.31 -8.54
N ASP A 81 16.83 5.32 -7.27
CA ASP A 81 16.79 4.13 -6.42
C ASP A 81 15.35 3.66 -6.16
N PHE A 82 14.43 4.60 -5.98
CA PHE A 82 13.02 4.29 -5.81
C PHE A 82 12.44 3.66 -7.08
N GLU A 83 12.70 4.22 -8.25
CA GLU A 83 12.23 3.70 -9.54
C GLU A 83 12.75 2.28 -9.81
N ARG A 84 14.04 2.03 -9.57
CA ARG A 84 14.63 0.69 -9.64
C ARG A 84 13.97 -0.28 -8.66
N SER A 85 13.63 0.21 -7.46
CA SER A 85 12.93 -0.60 -6.46
C SER A 85 11.53 -0.98 -6.92
N VAL A 86 10.80 -0.05 -7.55
CA VAL A 86 9.47 -0.33 -8.13
C VAL A 86 9.56 -1.40 -9.22
N GLU A 87 10.54 -1.27 -10.13
CA GLU A 87 10.78 -2.28 -11.17
C GLU A 87 11.09 -3.66 -10.57
N ARG A 88 11.99 -3.70 -9.59
CA ARG A 88 12.36 -4.95 -8.91
C ARG A 88 11.17 -5.60 -8.18
N ILE A 89 10.35 -4.79 -7.54
CA ILE A 89 9.14 -5.26 -6.89
C ILE A 89 8.14 -5.79 -7.92
N GLY A 90 7.99 -5.14 -9.08
CA GLY A 90 7.20 -5.65 -10.20
C GLY A 90 7.60 -7.07 -10.61
N GLN A 91 8.91 -7.34 -10.76
CA GLN A 91 9.43 -8.67 -11.06
C GLN A 91 9.12 -9.69 -9.94
N ILE A 92 9.16 -9.28 -8.69
CA ILE A 92 8.80 -10.11 -7.54
C ILE A 92 7.30 -10.46 -7.59
N LEU A 93 6.43 -9.47 -7.82
CA LEU A 93 4.98 -9.68 -7.92
C LEU A 93 4.63 -10.64 -9.06
N GLU A 94 5.28 -10.49 -10.22
CA GLU A 94 5.14 -11.41 -11.35
C GLU A 94 5.55 -12.84 -10.98
N ALA A 95 6.69 -13.02 -10.32
CA ALA A 95 7.18 -14.32 -9.86
C ALA A 95 6.22 -14.99 -8.87
N PHE A 96 5.56 -14.21 -8.01
CA PHE A 96 4.51 -14.66 -7.10
C PHE A 96 3.15 -14.82 -7.80
N ARG A 97 3.01 -14.43 -9.08
CA ARG A 97 1.76 -14.38 -9.83
C ARG A 97 0.68 -13.52 -9.16
N ILE A 98 1.10 -12.42 -8.53
CA ILE A 98 0.21 -11.44 -7.94
C ILE A 98 -0.19 -10.45 -9.04
N PRO A 99 -1.48 -10.32 -9.39
CA PRO A 99 -1.91 -9.34 -10.38
C PRO A 99 -1.68 -7.92 -9.86
N VAL A 100 -1.07 -7.10 -10.72
CA VAL A 100 -0.92 -5.67 -10.51
C VAL A 100 -2.09 -4.97 -11.21
N LEU A 101 -2.84 -4.20 -10.47
CA LEU A 101 -4.06 -3.54 -10.91
C LEU A 101 -3.86 -2.02 -10.88
N GLY A 102 -4.34 -1.35 -11.90
CA GLY A 102 -4.36 0.10 -11.98
C GLY A 102 -5.30 0.54 -13.09
N VAL A 103 -5.80 1.76 -13.00
CA VAL A 103 -6.68 2.35 -14.00
C VAL A 103 -6.14 3.72 -14.35
N GLU A 104 -5.86 3.95 -15.64
CA GLU A 104 -5.36 5.24 -16.11
C GLU A 104 -6.32 6.37 -15.75
N GLY A 105 -5.78 7.47 -15.22
CA GLY A 105 -6.54 8.62 -14.77
C GLY A 105 -7.12 8.50 -13.36
N TYR A 106 -6.96 7.37 -12.68
CA TYR A 106 -7.42 7.15 -11.30
C TYR A 106 -6.26 6.78 -10.38
N GLU A 107 -6.39 7.16 -9.12
CA GLU A 107 -5.41 6.77 -8.09
C GLU A 107 -5.71 5.36 -7.55
N ALA A 108 -4.71 4.74 -6.93
CA ALA A 108 -4.87 3.43 -6.29
C ALA A 108 -6.03 3.43 -5.29
N ASP A 109 -6.25 4.55 -4.59
CA ASP A 109 -7.32 4.71 -3.61
C ASP A 109 -8.71 4.56 -4.25
N ASP A 110 -8.90 5.12 -5.48
CA ASP A 110 -10.15 5.01 -6.23
C ASP A 110 -10.40 3.55 -6.65
N VAL A 111 -9.34 2.88 -7.11
CA VAL A 111 -9.41 1.48 -7.55
C VAL A 111 -9.70 0.57 -6.36
N ILE A 112 -9.00 0.74 -5.23
CA ILE A 112 -9.24 -0.01 -3.99
C ILE A 112 -10.65 0.27 -3.47
N GLY A 113 -11.05 1.56 -3.41
CA GLY A 113 -12.38 1.99 -2.96
C GLY A 113 -13.52 1.44 -3.83
N THR A 114 -13.22 1.08 -5.07
CA THR A 114 -14.17 0.43 -5.99
C THR A 114 -14.18 -1.10 -5.80
N LEU A 115 -13.02 -1.72 -5.73
CA LEU A 115 -12.89 -3.18 -5.70
C LEU A 115 -13.30 -3.80 -4.37
N ALA A 116 -12.94 -3.18 -3.23
CA ALA A 116 -13.25 -3.73 -1.93
C ALA A 116 -14.77 -3.85 -1.67
N PRO A 117 -15.60 -2.80 -1.93
CA PRO A 117 -17.05 -2.93 -1.83
C PRO A 117 -17.65 -3.91 -2.85
N GLN A 118 -17.07 -4.01 -4.05
CA GLN A 118 -17.55 -5.01 -5.02
C GLN A 118 -17.29 -6.44 -4.56
N ALA A 119 -16.12 -6.71 -3.98
CA ALA A 119 -15.79 -8.01 -3.42
C ALA A 119 -16.74 -8.37 -2.25
N ALA A 120 -16.95 -7.43 -1.32
CA ALA A 120 -17.88 -7.63 -0.20
C ALA A 120 -19.31 -7.92 -0.67
N ARG A 121 -19.82 -7.18 -1.67
CA ARG A 121 -21.15 -7.45 -2.26
C ARG A 121 -21.26 -8.84 -2.92
N ARG A 122 -20.16 -9.45 -3.33
CA ARG A 122 -20.10 -10.81 -3.86
C ARG A 122 -19.88 -11.88 -2.78
N GLY A 123 -19.95 -11.49 -1.51
CA GLY A 123 -19.81 -12.40 -0.37
C GLY A 123 -18.38 -12.73 0.01
N LEU A 124 -17.39 -12.02 -0.54
CA LEU A 124 -15.98 -12.17 -0.15
C LEU A 124 -15.67 -11.28 1.06
N GLN A 125 -14.78 -11.75 1.93
CA GLN A 125 -14.18 -10.91 2.96
C GLN A 125 -13.05 -10.10 2.30
N ALA A 126 -13.25 -8.80 2.11
CA ALA A 126 -12.25 -7.91 1.57
C ALA A 126 -11.35 -7.35 2.67
N VAL A 127 -10.04 -7.40 2.48
CA VAL A 127 -9.06 -6.80 3.39
C VAL A 127 -8.22 -5.79 2.61
N ILE A 128 -8.35 -4.53 2.98
CA ILE A 128 -7.52 -3.45 2.42
C ILE A 128 -6.22 -3.41 3.21
N VAL A 129 -5.09 -3.56 2.51
CA VAL A 129 -3.77 -3.45 3.14
C VAL A 129 -3.21 -2.09 2.81
N SER A 130 -3.30 -1.16 3.75
CA SER A 130 -2.76 0.21 3.63
C SER A 130 -2.55 0.85 4.99
N GLY A 131 -1.63 1.80 5.06
CA GLY A 131 -1.45 2.67 6.22
C GLY A 131 -2.28 3.96 6.14
N ASP A 132 -3.01 4.17 5.05
CA ASP A 132 -3.80 5.37 4.84
C ASP A 132 -5.09 5.33 5.67
N LYS A 133 -5.35 6.45 6.36
CA LYS A 133 -6.53 6.60 7.21
C LYS A 133 -7.81 6.81 6.42
N ASP A 134 -7.70 7.29 5.19
CA ASP A 134 -8.85 7.54 4.35
C ASP A 134 -9.63 6.27 4.01
N PHE A 135 -8.97 5.10 4.05
CA PHE A 135 -9.64 3.81 3.89
C PHE A 135 -10.53 3.40 5.08
N TYR A 136 -10.43 4.06 6.22
CA TYR A 136 -11.32 3.76 7.34
C TYR A 136 -12.80 3.99 7.00
N GLN A 137 -13.11 4.93 6.09
CA GLN A 137 -14.46 5.17 5.61
C GLN A 137 -15.10 3.97 4.89
N LEU A 138 -14.29 3.01 4.44
CA LEU A 138 -14.76 1.82 3.74
C LEU A 138 -15.01 0.64 4.68
N ILE A 139 -14.58 0.73 5.96
CA ILE A 139 -14.74 -0.36 6.93
C ILE A 139 -16.22 -0.58 7.23
N GLY A 140 -16.63 -1.83 7.10
CA GLY A 140 -18.02 -2.21 7.32
C GLY A 140 -18.22 -3.70 7.11
N PRO A 141 -19.48 -4.15 6.93
CA PRO A 141 -19.76 -5.55 6.69
C PRO A 141 -18.97 -6.12 5.50
N GLY A 142 -18.09 -7.07 5.76
CA GLY A 142 -17.27 -7.72 4.74
C GLY A 142 -16.02 -6.93 4.31
N ILE A 143 -15.72 -5.77 4.95
CA ILE A 143 -14.50 -4.99 4.64
C ILE A 143 -13.75 -4.69 5.93
N ALA A 144 -12.48 -5.07 5.96
CA ALA A 144 -11.53 -4.74 7.03
C ALA A 144 -10.29 -4.04 6.44
N LEU A 145 -9.54 -3.36 7.30
CA LEU A 145 -8.26 -2.72 6.99
C LEU A 145 -7.14 -3.41 7.77
N LEU A 146 -6.10 -3.80 7.08
CA LEU A 146 -4.84 -4.23 7.67
C LEU A 146 -3.82 -3.12 7.50
N ASN A 147 -3.49 -2.42 8.59
CA ASN A 147 -2.35 -1.52 8.60
C ASN A 147 -1.09 -2.37 8.84
N PRO A 148 -0.17 -2.45 7.86
CA PRO A 148 0.92 -3.42 7.88
C PRO A 148 2.02 -3.15 8.91
N GLY A 149 1.81 -2.23 9.86
CA GLY A 149 2.83 -1.92 10.85
C GLY A 149 4.11 -1.32 10.23
N ARG A 150 5.10 -1.05 11.03
CA ARG A 150 6.42 -0.54 10.60
C ARG A 150 7.51 -1.22 11.39
N GLY A 151 8.47 -1.82 10.71
CA GLY A 151 9.67 -2.37 11.34
C GLY A 151 10.73 -1.31 11.67
N GLY A 152 11.81 -1.73 12.30
CA GLY A 152 12.95 -0.87 12.67
C GLY A 152 12.90 -0.36 14.11
N PRO A 153 13.78 0.60 14.48
CA PRO A 153 13.91 1.08 15.87
C PRO A 153 12.65 1.71 16.46
N ALA A 154 11.75 2.21 15.59
CA ALA A 154 10.43 2.73 15.97
C ALA A 154 9.35 1.78 15.41
N ALA A 155 9.48 0.49 15.72
CA ALA A 155 8.55 -0.52 15.26
C ALA A 155 7.11 -0.19 15.70
N VAL A 156 6.18 -0.36 14.78
CA VAL A 156 4.75 -0.28 15.03
C VAL A 156 4.17 -1.61 14.59
N ASP A 157 3.44 -2.27 15.47
CA ASP A 157 2.82 -3.54 15.17
C ASP A 157 1.78 -3.43 14.05
N GLU A 158 1.56 -4.53 13.37
CA GLU A 158 0.47 -4.68 12.45
C GLU A 158 -0.87 -4.50 13.17
N HIS A 159 -1.79 -3.80 12.53
CA HIS A 159 -3.09 -3.53 13.12
C HIS A 159 -4.22 -3.94 12.18
N TRP A 160 -5.03 -4.87 12.67
CA TRP A 160 -6.31 -5.20 12.07
C TRP A 160 -7.40 -4.25 12.55
N VAL A 161 -8.14 -3.65 11.62
CA VAL A 161 -9.25 -2.75 11.91
C VAL A 161 -10.48 -3.20 11.14
N ASP A 162 -11.56 -3.43 11.85
CA ASP A 162 -12.87 -3.79 11.32
C ASP A 162 -13.98 -2.99 12.02
N ALA A 163 -15.22 -3.29 11.69
CA ALA A 163 -16.38 -2.57 12.24
C ALA A 163 -16.47 -2.63 13.77
N SER A 164 -15.86 -3.63 14.42
CA SER A 164 -15.92 -3.80 15.88
C SER A 164 -14.97 -2.85 16.63
N ASN A 165 -13.83 -2.48 16.03
CA ASN A 165 -12.78 -1.69 16.69
C ASN A 165 -12.46 -0.36 16.01
N ALA A 166 -13.01 -0.09 14.82
CA ALA A 166 -12.72 1.12 14.05
C ALA A 166 -13.04 2.40 14.83
N ARG A 167 -14.19 2.45 15.53
CA ARG A 167 -14.59 3.60 16.33
C ARG A 167 -13.64 3.93 17.46
N GLU A 168 -13.10 2.92 18.13
CA GLU A 168 -12.13 3.10 19.23
C GLU A 168 -10.85 3.78 18.72
N ARG A 169 -10.40 3.40 17.52
CA ARG A 169 -9.19 3.95 16.90
C ARG A 169 -9.36 5.33 16.29
N LEU A 170 -10.52 5.61 15.73
CA LEU A 170 -10.82 6.87 15.04
C LEU A 170 -11.39 7.95 15.96
N GLY A 171 -11.99 7.56 17.10
CA GLY A 171 -12.81 8.44 17.92
C GLY A 171 -14.19 8.73 17.32
N VAL A 172 -14.42 8.35 16.06
CA VAL A 172 -15.69 8.46 15.33
C VAL A 172 -15.99 7.15 14.61
N PRO A 173 -17.26 6.85 14.32
CA PRO A 173 -17.57 5.65 13.54
C PRO A 173 -17.16 5.82 12.06
N PRO A 174 -16.86 4.71 11.33
CA PRO A 174 -16.34 4.73 9.97
C PRO A 174 -17.14 5.60 8.99
N GLU A 175 -18.46 5.63 9.11
CA GLU A 175 -19.36 6.42 8.27
C GLU A 175 -19.27 7.93 8.50
N ARG A 176 -18.42 8.38 9.41
CA ARG A 176 -18.14 9.80 9.72
C ARG A 176 -16.68 10.20 9.48
N VAL A 177 -15.94 9.35 8.80
CA VAL A 177 -14.54 9.61 8.39
C VAL A 177 -14.51 10.46 7.12
#